data_19f4da270d559773b4c34b9c4b46e7ff
#
_entry.id   19f4da270d559773b4c34b9c4b46e7ff
#
_cell.length_a   1.000
_cell.length_b   1.000
_cell.length_c   1.000
_cell.angle_alpha   90.00
_cell.angle_beta   90.00
_cell.angle_gamma   90.00
#
_symmetry.space_group_name_H-M   'P 1'
#
loop_
_entity.id
_entity.type
_entity.pdbx_description
1 polymer ?
#
loop_
_entity_poly.entity_id
_entity_poly.type
_entity_poly.pdbx_seq_one_letter_code
_entity_poly.pdbx_strand_id
1 'polypeptide(L)'
;MLLLCATFNAKSQENNGEKLKWLNKNAVDLKSAYLKTLSAQLGQNVMVGLGEASHGTEEFFREKNKIVEYLITDQKYTQIGFEVPDEAMAKVNDYVTSGKGDLKLLLKDFRLYHTKSFFDLFEWVKNYNLDPKHTKIEVFGFDNAGYTNPFERDSLMAKNAVERQTKTKAKMVVWSHNLHLLKDTTGGYKAFGYFLNKHYKTDFFNIAFDTYEGKVNTISVNDDGTSEVTAHQLETPATGFTALFAKARYDNFFIDFRNINPFSGVKDSITNIWADWRAPYAMPIRVGNDFDAIIFIKNTTASLPLN
;
A
#
# COMPACT_ATOMS: atom_id res chain seq x y z
N MET A 1 16.48 38.91 -14.99
CA MET A 1 16.26 37.81 -13.99
C MET A 1 14.83 37.73 -13.48
N LEU A 2 14.13 38.83 -13.26
CA LEU A 2 12.69 38.80 -12.81
C LEU A 2 11.67 38.23 -13.82
N LEU A 3 11.87 38.43 -15.14
CA LEU A 3 10.96 37.94 -16.15
C LEU A 3 10.99 36.38 -16.31
N LEU A 4 12.15 35.75 -16.12
CA LEU A 4 12.26 34.28 -16.20
C LEU A 4 11.55 33.57 -15.02
N CYS A 5 11.60 34.15 -13.82
CA CYS A 5 10.90 33.59 -12.65
C CYS A 5 9.37 33.69 -12.79
N ALA A 6 8.84 34.76 -13.38
CA ALA A 6 7.40 34.93 -13.59
C ALA A 6 6.84 33.94 -14.62
N THR A 7 7.57 33.65 -15.70
CA THR A 7 7.14 32.68 -16.73
C THR A 7 7.24 31.23 -16.24
N PHE A 8 8.18 30.90 -15.38
CA PHE A 8 8.28 29.57 -14.76
C PHE A 8 7.14 29.32 -13.77
N ASN A 9 6.82 30.30 -12.93
CA ASN A 9 5.69 30.20 -12.01
C ASN A 9 4.33 30.09 -12.73
N ALA A 10 4.13 30.83 -13.81
CA ALA A 10 2.90 30.78 -14.62
C ALA A 10 2.71 29.40 -15.27
N LYS A 11 3.74 28.84 -15.91
CA LYS A 11 3.68 27.48 -16.50
C LYS A 11 3.47 26.37 -15.46
N SER A 12 4.06 26.48 -14.27
CA SER A 12 3.87 25.54 -13.18
C SER A 12 2.44 25.61 -12.63
N GLN A 13 1.86 26.80 -12.47
CA GLN A 13 0.49 27.00 -12.03
C GLN A 13 -0.55 26.50 -13.08
N GLU A 14 -0.30 26.76 -14.36
CA GLU A 14 -1.15 26.29 -15.45
C GLU A 14 -1.19 24.75 -15.51
N ASN A 15 -0.03 24.10 -15.39
CA ASN A 15 0.08 22.64 -15.36
C ASN A 15 -0.63 22.01 -14.15
N ASN A 16 -0.56 22.63 -12.96
CA ASN A 16 -1.30 22.15 -11.80
C ASN A 16 -2.81 22.34 -11.93
N GLY A 17 -3.27 23.39 -12.61
CA GLY A 17 -4.68 23.61 -12.94
C GLY A 17 -5.25 22.51 -13.84
N GLU A 18 -4.51 22.12 -14.88
CA GLU A 18 -4.91 21.01 -15.76
C GLU A 18 -4.95 19.67 -15.02
N LYS A 19 -3.93 19.38 -14.21
CA LYS A 19 -3.89 18.17 -13.37
C LYS A 19 -5.08 18.11 -12.42
N LEU A 20 -5.39 19.21 -11.73
CA LEU A 20 -6.51 19.26 -10.79
C LEU A 20 -7.86 19.10 -11.51
N LYS A 21 -8.03 19.71 -12.69
CA LYS A 21 -9.24 19.54 -13.52
C LYS A 21 -9.42 18.09 -13.94
N TRP A 22 -8.35 17.44 -14.41
CA TRP A 22 -8.37 16.03 -14.79
C TRP A 22 -8.68 15.13 -13.59
N LEU A 23 -8.02 15.37 -12.45
CA LEU A 23 -8.22 14.63 -11.19
C LEU A 23 -9.70 14.72 -10.75
N ASN A 24 -10.27 15.93 -10.71
CA ASN A 24 -11.66 16.14 -10.32
C ASN A 24 -12.69 15.49 -11.27
N LYS A 25 -12.30 15.24 -12.52
CA LYS A 25 -13.14 14.54 -13.49
C LYS A 25 -13.07 13.03 -13.34
N ASN A 26 -11.90 12.47 -13.01
CA ASN A 26 -11.62 11.03 -13.09
C ASN A 26 -11.55 10.34 -11.73
N ALA A 27 -11.34 11.08 -10.64
CA ALA A 27 -11.33 10.53 -9.28
C ALA A 27 -12.71 10.00 -8.89
N VAL A 28 -12.71 8.85 -8.22
CA VAL A 28 -13.90 8.15 -7.73
C VAL A 28 -13.92 8.24 -6.20
N ASP A 29 -14.96 8.84 -5.63
CA ASP A 29 -15.13 8.97 -4.17
C ASP A 29 -15.16 7.58 -3.51
N LEU A 30 -14.37 7.38 -2.45
CA LEU A 30 -14.35 6.12 -1.68
C LEU A 30 -15.68 5.83 -0.97
N LYS A 31 -16.55 6.83 -0.79
CA LYS A 31 -17.92 6.64 -0.29
C LYS A 31 -18.86 6.03 -1.33
N SER A 32 -18.47 6.03 -2.61
CA SER A 32 -19.22 5.43 -3.71
C SER A 32 -18.86 3.95 -3.90
N ALA A 33 -19.42 3.31 -4.93
CA ALA A 33 -19.10 1.94 -5.30
C ALA A 33 -17.74 1.82 -6.05
N TYR A 34 -16.67 2.47 -5.55
CA TYR A 34 -15.35 2.49 -6.19
C TYR A 34 -14.73 1.11 -6.40
N LEU A 35 -15.07 0.11 -5.55
CA LEU A 35 -14.61 -1.27 -5.70
C LEU A 35 -15.07 -1.89 -7.04
N LYS A 36 -16.25 -1.51 -7.55
CA LYS A 36 -16.69 -1.94 -8.89
C LYS A 36 -15.83 -1.32 -9.99
N THR A 37 -15.43 -0.06 -9.82
CA THR A 37 -14.50 0.60 -10.74
C THR A 37 -13.14 -0.05 -10.70
N LEU A 38 -12.61 -0.32 -9.49
CA LEU A 38 -11.36 -1.05 -9.30
C LEU A 38 -11.43 -2.43 -9.96
N SER A 39 -12.49 -3.20 -9.75
CA SER A 39 -12.69 -4.52 -10.37
C SER A 39 -12.64 -4.46 -11.90
N ALA A 40 -13.30 -3.48 -12.49
CA ALA A 40 -13.27 -3.28 -13.94
C ALA A 40 -11.85 -2.96 -14.46
N GLN A 41 -11.02 -2.33 -13.64
CA GLN A 41 -9.62 -1.99 -13.95
C GLN A 41 -8.67 -3.18 -13.81
N LEU A 42 -8.95 -4.11 -12.89
CA LEU A 42 -8.09 -5.26 -12.62
C LEU A 42 -8.06 -6.28 -13.77
N GLY A 43 -9.18 -6.45 -14.50
CA GLY A 43 -9.24 -7.43 -15.59
C GLY A 43 -8.87 -8.84 -15.10
N GLN A 44 -7.82 -9.42 -15.69
CA GLN A 44 -7.32 -10.77 -15.37
C GLN A 44 -6.04 -10.76 -14.53
N ASN A 45 -5.69 -9.63 -13.92
CA ASN A 45 -4.47 -9.55 -13.11
C ASN A 45 -4.34 -10.72 -12.12
N VAL A 46 -3.20 -11.38 -12.13
CA VAL A 46 -2.91 -12.49 -11.22
C VAL A 46 -2.37 -12.00 -9.87
N MET A 47 -1.83 -10.77 -9.85
CA MET A 47 -1.26 -10.17 -8.65
C MET A 47 -1.70 -8.71 -8.49
N VAL A 48 -2.15 -8.37 -7.27
CA VAL A 48 -2.49 -6.99 -6.87
C VAL A 48 -1.61 -6.57 -5.70
N GLY A 49 -0.88 -5.47 -5.86
CA GLY A 49 -0.11 -4.83 -4.80
C GLY A 49 -0.92 -3.75 -4.10
N LEU A 50 -1.04 -3.82 -2.79
CA LEU A 50 -1.65 -2.81 -1.93
C LEU A 50 -0.56 -2.13 -1.11
N GLY A 51 -0.22 -0.91 -1.51
CA GLY A 51 0.79 -0.09 -0.86
C GLY A 51 0.28 0.60 0.42
N GLU A 52 1.15 1.29 1.11
CA GLU A 52 0.83 2.20 2.21
C GLU A 52 1.96 3.21 2.38
N ALA A 53 1.60 4.48 2.60
CA ALA A 53 2.59 5.52 2.90
C ALA A 53 3.15 5.41 4.33
N SER A 54 2.52 4.59 5.17
CA SER A 54 2.89 4.32 6.57
C SER A 54 2.30 2.99 7.03
N HIS A 55 3.08 2.22 7.79
CA HIS A 55 2.62 1.00 8.45
C HIS A 55 1.72 1.23 9.69
N GLY A 56 1.43 2.48 10.04
CA GLY A 56 0.74 2.83 11.28
C GLY A 56 -0.51 3.69 11.08
N THR A 57 -1.21 3.58 9.95
CA THR A 57 -2.37 4.38 9.58
C THR A 57 -3.64 3.55 9.58
N GLU A 58 -4.62 3.91 10.41
CA GLU A 58 -5.86 3.16 10.58
C GLU A 58 -6.70 3.08 9.30
N GLU A 59 -6.89 4.21 8.62
CA GLU A 59 -7.72 4.28 7.41
C GLU A 59 -7.13 3.44 6.27
N PHE A 60 -5.79 3.33 6.18
CA PHE A 60 -5.14 2.48 5.19
C PHE A 60 -5.47 1.01 5.45
N PHE A 61 -5.36 0.56 6.70
CA PHE A 61 -5.67 -0.82 7.06
C PHE A 61 -7.14 -1.17 6.77
N ARG A 62 -8.06 -0.30 7.21
CA ARG A 62 -9.50 -0.50 6.98
C ARG A 62 -9.85 -0.55 5.50
N GLU A 63 -9.28 0.32 4.70
CA GLU A 63 -9.57 0.37 3.26
C GLU A 63 -8.96 -0.81 2.52
N LYS A 64 -7.74 -1.23 2.89
CA LYS A 64 -7.12 -2.45 2.35
C LYS A 64 -7.91 -3.69 2.73
N ASN A 65 -8.41 -3.81 3.97
CA ASN A 65 -9.28 -4.92 4.38
C ASN A 65 -10.49 -5.03 3.44
N LYS A 66 -11.21 -3.93 3.18
CA LYS A 66 -12.35 -3.92 2.24
C LYS A 66 -11.95 -4.37 0.83
N ILE A 67 -10.78 -3.93 0.34
CA ILE A 67 -10.29 -4.35 -0.98
C ILE A 67 -9.96 -5.83 -0.98
N VAL A 68 -9.26 -6.33 0.04
CA VAL A 68 -8.92 -7.76 0.17
C VAL A 68 -10.17 -8.62 0.23
N GLU A 69 -11.15 -8.27 1.07
CA GLU A 69 -12.43 -8.96 1.16
C GLU A 69 -13.14 -9.02 -0.19
N TYR A 70 -13.19 -7.88 -0.89
CA TYR A 70 -13.78 -7.80 -2.23
C TYR A 70 -13.03 -8.64 -3.26
N LEU A 71 -11.69 -8.60 -3.27
CA LEU A 71 -10.88 -9.41 -4.19
C LEU A 71 -11.07 -10.90 -3.95
N ILE A 72 -11.27 -11.33 -2.71
CA ILE A 72 -11.55 -12.72 -2.35
C ILE A 72 -12.95 -13.12 -2.81
N THR A 73 -13.97 -12.37 -2.40
CA THR A 73 -15.36 -12.75 -2.63
C THR A 73 -15.76 -12.68 -4.11
N ASP A 74 -15.37 -11.62 -4.79
CA ASP A 74 -15.83 -11.30 -6.15
C ASP A 74 -14.82 -11.66 -7.23
N GLN A 75 -13.50 -11.57 -6.95
CA GLN A 75 -12.44 -11.73 -7.95
C GLN A 75 -11.65 -13.03 -7.81
N LYS A 76 -11.97 -13.85 -6.81
CA LYS A 76 -11.40 -15.20 -6.57
C LYS A 76 -9.89 -15.19 -6.28
N TYR A 77 -9.41 -14.15 -5.59
CA TYR A 77 -8.08 -14.16 -5.01
C TYR A 77 -8.06 -15.10 -3.81
N THR A 78 -7.02 -15.92 -3.67
CA THR A 78 -6.95 -16.94 -2.61
C THR A 78 -5.65 -16.93 -1.82
N GLN A 79 -4.72 -16.04 -2.16
CA GLN A 79 -3.45 -15.87 -1.45
C GLN A 79 -3.30 -14.41 -1.03
N ILE A 80 -2.91 -14.18 0.23
CA ILE A 80 -2.59 -12.85 0.76
C ILE A 80 -1.18 -12.87 1.31
N GLY A 81 -0.26 -12.15 0.66
CA GLY A 81 1.13 -11.99 1.11
C GLY A 81 1.32 -10.69 1.87
N PHE A 82 2.15 -10.71 2.92
CA PHE A 82 2.47 -9.55 3.75
C PHE A 82 3.97 -9.31 3.82
N GLU A 83 4.37 -8.05 3.96
CA GLU A 83 5.76 -7.64 4.24
C GLU A 83 6.13 -7.94 5.68
N VAL A 84 6.15 -9.22 6.01
CA VAL A 84 6.59 -9.77 7.31
C VAL A 84 7.33 -11.08 7.07
N PRO A 85 8.15 -11.56 8.02
CA PRO A 85 8.82 -12.85 7.90
C PRO A 85 7.82 -14.01 7.72
N ASP A 86 8.09 -14.88 6.75
CA ASP A 86 7.21 -16.02 6.44
C ASP A 86 7.00 -16.96 7.63
N GLU A 87 8.03 -17.18 8.45
CA GLU A 87 7.94 -18.02 9.65
C GLU A 87 6.90 -17.50 10.67
N ALA A 88 6.79 -16.17 10.81
CA ALA A 88 5.80 -15.56 11.69
C ALA A 88 4.39 -15.69 11.09
N MET A 89 4.26 -15.43 9.78
CA MET A 89 2.97 -15.50 9.09
C MET A 89 2.47 -16.96 8.94
N ALA A 90 3.35 -17.95 8.87
CA ALA A 90 2.96 -19.36 8.82
C ALA A 90 2.09 -19.77 10.02
N LYS A 91 2.36 -19.25 11.22
CA LYS A 91 1.53 -19.48 12.42
C LYS A 91 0.15 -18.85 12.29
N VAL A 92 0.06 -17.68 11.68
CA VAL A 92 -1.21 -17.01 11.38
C VAL A 92 -1.96 -17.77 10.29
N ASN A 93 -1.25 -18.33 9.29
CA ASN A 93 -1.85 -19.19 8.29
C ASN A 93 -2.48 -20.45 8.89
N ASP A 94 -1.80 -21.09 9.85
CA ASP A 94 -2.35 -22.23 10.58
C ASP A 94 -3.64 -21.83 11.33
N TYR A 95 -3.66 -20.64 11.93
CA TYR A 95 -4.86 -20.11 12.58
C TYR A 95 -6.02 -19.90 11.60
N VAL A 96 -5.80 -19.20 10.49
CA VAL A 96 -6.89 -18.90 9.54
C VAL A 96 -7.39 -20.12 8.77
N THR A 97 -6.58 -21.17 8.65
CA THR A 97 -6.95 -22.40 7.91
C THR A 97 -7.52 -23.50 8.80
N SER A 98 -7.12 -23.58 10.06
CA SER A 98 -7.53 -24.62 11.00
C SER A 98 -8.39 -24.13 12.18
N GLY A 99 -8.40 -22.81 12.42
CA GLY A 99 -9.05 -22.20 13.60
C GLY A 99 -8.30 -22.41 14.92
N LYS A 100 -7.08 -22.98 14.89
CA LYS A 100 -6.32 -23.32 16.10
C LYS A 100 -5.34 -22.21 16.49
N GLY A 101 -5.31 -21.86 17.76
CA GLY A 101 -4.37 -20.87 18.32
C GLY A 101 -5.07 -19.64 18.88
N ASP A 102 -4.28 -18.74 19.42
CA ASP A 102 -4.70 -17.43 19.91
C ASP A 102 -4.14 -16.33 18.98
N LEU A 103 -5.00 -15.73 18.17
CA LEU A 103 -4.59 -14.74 17.20
C LEU A 103 -3.97 -13.49 17.84
N LYS A 104 -4.47 -13.04 19.00
CA LYS A 104 -3.88 -11.90 19.72
C LYS A 104 -2.42 -12.18 20.08
N LEU A 105 -2.17 -13.39 20.58
CA LEU A 105 -0.81 -13.81 20.94
C LEU A 105 0.09 -13.95 19.72
N LEU A 106 -0.43 -14.49 18.60
CA LEU A 106 0.32 -14.64 17.36
C LEU A 106 0.72 -13.29 16.75
N LEU A 107 -0.12 -12.26 16.89
CA LEU A 107 0.15 -10.92 16.36
C LEU A 107 1.03 -10.06 17.26
N LYS A 108 1.32 -10.47 18.50
CA LYS A 108 2.03 -9.67 19.50
C LYS A 108 3.37 -9.12 18.98
N ASP A 109 4.09 -9.91 18.21
CA ASP A 109 5.43 -9.56 17.71
C ASP A 109 5.42 -8.84 16.34
N PHE A 110 4.24 -8.55 15.79
CA PHE A 110 4.09 -7.89 14.50
C PHE A 110 4.27 -6.36 14.57
N ARG A 111 4.58 -5.80 15.74
CA ARG A 111 4.90 -4.38 15.97
C ARG A 111 3.81 -3.45 15.44
N LEU A 112 4.07 -2.68 14.36
CA LEU A 112 3.11 -1.75 13.77
C LEU A 112 1.84 -2.43 13.22
N TYR A 113 1.89 -3.73 12.94
CA TYR A 113 0.73 -4.53 12.53
C TYR A 113 0.01 -5.20 13.71
N HIS A 114 0.45 -5.01 14.98
CA HIS A 114 -0.29 -5.44 16.16
C HIS A 114 -1.49 -4.51 16.40
N THR A 115 -2.46 -4.55 15.51
CA THR A 115 -3.59 -3.64 15.45
C THR A 115 -4.92 -4.37 15.36
N LYS A 116 -5.99 -3.65 15.78
CA LYS A 116 -7.35 -4.18 15.65
C LYS A 116 -7.72 -4.49 14.21
N SER A 117 -7.34 -3.64 13.25
CA SER A 117 -7.66 -3.84 11.83
C SER A 117 -6.98 -5.08 11.24
N PHE A 118 -5.74 -5.39 11.66
CA PHE A 118 -5.08 -6.63 11.27
C PHE A 118 -5.73 -7.87 11.90
N PHE A 119 -6.08 -7.78 13.18
CA PHE A 119 -6.83 -8.82 13.87
C PHE A 119 -8.17 -9.09 13.18
N ASP A 120 -8.93 -8.06 12.87
CA ASP A 120 -10.24 -8.17 12.22
C ASP A 120 -10.14 -8.85 10.83
N LEU A 121 -9.09 -8.53 10.05
CA LEU A 121 -8.84 -9.18 8.76
C LEU A 121 -8.65 -10.70 8.91
N PHE A 122 -7.79 -11.13 9.83
CA PHE A 122 -7.52 -12.56 10.00
C PHE A 122 -8.70 -13.31 10.61
N GLU A 123 -9.47 -12.68 11.51
CA GLU A 123 -10.75 -13.24 11.98
C GLU A 123 -11.74 -13.41 10.83
N TRP A 124 -11.83 -12.41 9.94
CA TRP A 124 -12.66 -12.49 8.75
C TRP A 124 -12.21 -13.63 7.83
N VAL A 125 -10.90 -13.74 7.53
CA VAL A 125 -10.34 -14.83 6.69
C VAL A 125 -10.62 -16.20 7.31
N LYS A 126 -10.42 -16.36 8.62
CA LYS A 126 -10.76 -17.62 9.33
C LYS A 126 -12.23 -17.97 9.15
N ASN A 127 -13.13 -17.02 9.40
CA ASN A 127 -14.56 -17.24 9.28
C ASN A 127 -14.98 -17.57 7.84
N TYR A 128 -14.38 -16.92 6.84
CA TYR A 128 -14.57 -17.25 5.43
C TYR A 128 -14.13 -18.68 5.13
N ASN A 129 -13.01 -19.12 5.68
CA ASN A 129 -12.45 -20.45 5.49
C ASN A 129 -13.24 -21.57 6.19
N LEU A 130 -14.13 -21.26 7.14
CA LEU A 130 -14.98 -22.23 7.83
C LEU A 130 -16.10 -22.75 6.92
N ASP A 131 -16.53 -21.99 5.91
CA ASP A 131 -17.53 -22.46 4.95
C ASP A 131 -16.87 -23.45 3.96
N PRO A 132 -17.27 -24.73 3.95
CA PRO A 132 -16.68 -25.74 3.06
C PRO A 132 -16.95 -25.48 1.57
N LYS A 133 -17.86 -24.56 1.24
CA LYS A 133 -18.15 -24.17 -0.15
C LYS A 133 -17.12 -23.19 -0.70
N HIS A 134 -16.38 -22.53 0.17
CA HIS A 134 -15.36 -21.58 -0.23
C HIS A 134 -14.03 -22.26 -0.52
N THR A 135 -13.32 -21.75 -1.53
CA THR A 135 -11.89 -22.03 -1.68
C THR A 135 -11.14 -21.39 -0.53
N LYS A 136 -10.35 -22.17 0.19
CA LYS A 136 -9.60 -21.67 1.34
C LYS A 136 -8.61 -20.57 0.94
N ILE A 137 -8.59 -19.53 1.75
CA ILE A 137 -7.63 -18.45 1.68
C ILE A 137 -6.44 -18.82 2.54
N GLU A 138 -5.25 -18.62 1.98
CA GLU A 138 -3.99 -18.77 2.70
C GLU A 138 -3.30 -17.41 2.83
N VAL A 139 -2.62 -17.22 3.96
CA VAL A 139 -1.78 -16.04 4.22
C VAL A 139 -0.32 -16.45 4.30
N PHE A 140 0.60 -15.57 3.89
CA PHE A 140 2.03 -15.86 3.94
C PHE A 140 2.83 -14.58 4.09
N GLY A 141 4.06 -14.70 4.62
CA GLY A 141 5.06 -13.64 4.58
C GLY A 141 5.93 -13.79 3.34
N PHE A 142 6.30 -12.70 2.71
CA PHE A 142 7.27 -12.75 1.63
C PHE A 142 8.64 -12.20 2.01
N ASP A 143 8.79 -11.70 3.25
CA ASP A 143 10.05 -11.25 3.83
C ASP A 143 10.72 -12.35 4.67
N ASN A 144 11.94 -12.09 5.13
CA ASN A 144 12.69 -12.96 6.03
C ASN A 144 13.61 -12.14 6.94
N ALA A 145 13.64 -12.45 8.22
CA ALA A 145 14.50 -11.77 9.19
C ALA A 145 16.02 -11.87 8.85
N GLY A 146 16.42 -12.85 8.04
CA GLY A 146 17.79 -13.01 7.55
C GLY A 146 18.15 -12.10 6.36
N TYR A 147 17.21 -11.35 5.78
CA TYR A 147 17.49 -10.43 4.68
C TYR A 147 18.07 -9.11 5.20
N THR A 148 19.32 -9.14 5.58
CA THR A 148 20.03 -8.01 6.20
C THR A 148 20.63 -7.03 5.18
N ASN A 149 20.82 -7.46 3.93
CA ASN A 149 21.30 -6.59 2.84
C ASN A 149 20.11 -5.83 2.23
N PRO A 150 19.98 -4.52 2.45
CA PRO A 150 18.84 -3.75 1.94
C PRO A 150 18.78 -3.68 0.41
N PHE A 151 19.91 -3.86 -0.28
CA PHE A 151 19.96 -3.86 -1.76
C PHE A 151 19.48 -5.17 -2.38
N GLU A 152 19.44 -6.25 -1.62
CA GLU A 152 19.01 -7.58 -2.07
C GLU A 152 17.63 -7.96 -1.54
N ARG A 153 17.23 -7.41 -0.38
CA ARG A 153 15.99 -7.75 0.33
C ARG A 153 14.77 -7.74 -0.61
N ASP A 154 14.59 -6.69 -1.38
CA ASP A 154 13.44 -6.54 -2.29
C ASP A 154 13.42 -7.59 -3.41
N SER A 155 14.59 -7.96 -3.93
CA SER A 155 14.69 -9.01 -4.95
C SER A 155 14.37 -10.41 -4.38
N LEU A 156 14.77 -10.66 -3.13
CA LEU A 156 14.48 -11.91 -2.43
C LEU A 156 13.00 -12.00 -2.04
N MET A 157 12.40 -10.91 -1.57
CA MET A 157 10.95 -10.83 -1.33
C MET A 157 10.16 -11.14 -2.60
N ALA A 158 10.58 -10.57 -3.75
CA ALA A 158 9.93 -10.82 -5.03
C ALA A 158 10.07 -12.28 -5.48
N LYS A 159 11.24 -12.89 -5.27
CA LYS A 159 11.47 -14.31 -5.53
C LYS A 159 10.50 -15.17 -4.72
N ASN A 160 10.35 -14.91 -3.41
CA ASN A 160 9.43 -15.67 -2.55
C ASN A 160 7.97 -15.57 -3.02
N ALA A 161 7.49 -14.37 -3.36
CA ALA A 161 6.14 -14.16 -3.85
C ALA A 161 5.91 -14.85 -5.21
N VAL A 162 6.87 -14.76 -6.15
CA VAL A 162 6.82 -15.40 -7.46
C VAL A 162 6.83 -16.93 -7.34
N GLU A 163 7.70 -17.49 -6.51
CA GLU A 163 7.78 -18.95 -6.28
C GLU A 163 6.47 -19.47 -5.70
N ARG A 164 5.88 -18.76 -4.72
CA ARG A 164 4.58 -19.15 -4.16
C ARG A 164 3.48 -19.09 -5.21
N GLN A 165 3.37 -18.00 -5.98
CA GLN A 165 2.37 -17.88 -7.04
C GLN A 165 2.55 -18.96 -8.11
N THR A 166 3.79 -19.24 -8.51
CA THR A 166 4.12 -20.28 -9.48
C THR A 166 3.70 -21.67 -8.99
N LYS A 167 3.88 -21.95 -7.70
CA LYS A 167 3.49 -23.22 -7.07
C LYS A 167 1.97 -23.36 -6.96
N THR A 168 1.27 -22.31 -6.50
CA THR A 168 -0.16 -22.35 -6.22
C THR A 168 -1.02 -22.09 -7.44
N LYS A 169 -0.51 -21.36 -8.45
CA LYS A 169 -1.25 -20.83 -9.60
C LYS A 169 -2.42 -19.91 -9.22
N ALA A 170 -2.46 -19.48 -7.98
CA ALA A 170 -3.53 -18.68 -7.41
C ALA A 170 -3.39 -17.20 -7.76
N LYS A 171 -4.51 -16.49 -7.82
CA LYS A 171 -4.51 -15.02 -7.77
C LYS A 171 -4.10 -14.57 -6.38
N MET A 172 -3.25 -13.54 -6.31
CA MET A 172 -2.55 -13.13 -5.09
C MET A 172 -2.66 -11.64 -4.83
N VAL A 173 -2.92 -11.27 -3.57
CA VAL A 173 -2.72 -9.91 -3.06
C VAL A 173 -1.38 -9.86 -2.33
N VAL A 174 -0.59 -8.80 -2.54
CA VAL A 174 0.61 -8.50 -1.74
C VAL A 174 0.44 -7.16 -1.06
N TRP A 175 0.61 -7.15 0.27
CA TRP A 175 0.46 -5.99 1.14
C TRP A 175 1.83 -5.54 1.62
N SER A 176 2.23 -4.32 1.29
CA SER A 176 3.56 -3.79 1.58
C SER A 176 3.56 -2.27 1.69
N HIS A 177 4.65 -1.70 2.17
CA HIS A 177 4.87 -0.27 2.09
C HIS A 177 4.96 0.21 0.62
N ASN A 178 4.52 1.43 0.32
CA ASN A 178 4.61 2.01 -1.02
C ASN A 178 6.02 1.92 -1.61
N LEU A 179 7.05 2.15 -0.78
CA LEU A 179 8.44 2.12 -1.18
C LEU A 179 8.82 0.80 -1.86
N HIS A 180 8.31 -0.32 -1.31
CA HIS A 180 8.58 -1.65 -1.86
C HIS A 180 7.77 -1.97 -3.12
N LEU A 181 6.68 -1.25 -3.40
CA LEU A 181 5.82 -1.51 -4.56
C LEU A 181 6.11 -0.66 -5.80
N LEU A 182 7.15 0.17 -5.79
CA LEU A 182 7.58 0.94 -6.95
C LEU A 182 7.89 0.01 -8.14
N LYS A 183 7.25 0.25 -9.30
CA LYS A 183 7.40 -0.57 -10.52
C LYS A 183 8.60 -0.18 -11.36
N ASP A 184 9.08 1.04 -11.24
CA ASP A 184 10.26 1.51 -11.96
C ASP A 184 11.38 1.99 -11.00
N THR A 185 12.39 2.62 -11.54
CA THR A 185 13.54 3.09 -10.77
C THR A 185 13.50 4.59 -10.48
N THR A 186 12.34 5.22 -10.47
CA THR A 186 12.18 6.66 -10.19
C THR A 186 12.75 7.05 -8.82
N GLY A 187 12.63 6.17 -7.83
CA GLY A 187 13.19 6.31 -6.48
C GLY A 187 14.70 6.04 -6.38
N GLY A 188 15.36 5.68 -7.48
CA GLY A 188 16.81 5.44 -7.52
C GLY A 188 17.24 4.01 -7.18
N TYR A 189 16.29 3.07 -6.94
CA TYR A 189 16.58 1.67 -6.63
C TYR A 189 15.54 0.74 -7.25
N LYS A 190 15.82 -0.58 -7.20
CA LYS A 190 14.94 -1.64 -7.71
C LYS A 190 14.16 -2.24 -6.55
N ALA A 191 12.90 -1.82 -6.42
CA ALA A 191 12.00 -2.27 -5.37
C ALA A 191 11.43 -3.68 -5.66
N PHE A 192 10.77 -4.27 -4.69
CA PHE A 192 9.99 -5.50 -4.81
C PHE A 192 9.00 -5.43 -5.99
N GLY A 193 8.26 -4.31 -6.12
CA GLY A 193 7.34 -4.05 -7.24
C GLY A 193 8.03 -4.00 -8.61
N TYR A 194 9.28 -3.52 -8.69
CA TYR A 194 10.06 -3.55 -9.93
C TYR A 194 10.27 -4.99 -10.42
N PHE A 195 10.66 -5.91 -9.53
CA PHE A 195 10.87 -7.31 -9.88
C PHE A 195 9.56 -8.02 -10.21
N LEU A 196 8.48 -7.74 -9.48
CA LEU A 196 7.14 -8.25 -9.81
C LEU A 196 6.67 -7.76 -11.17
N ASN A 197 6.82 -6.45 -11.45
CA ASN A 197 6.46 -5.87 -12.75
C ASN A 197 7.25 -6.47 -13.90
N LYS A 198 8.55 -6.72 -13.70
CA LYS A 198 9.38 -7.38 -14.69
C LYS A 198 8.90 -8.81 -15.00
N HIS A 199 8.42 -9.54 -14.00
CA HIS A 199 7.95 -10.91 -14.14
C HIS A 199 6.52 -11.00 -14.72
N TYR A 200 5.56 -10.25 -14.15
CA TYR A 200 4.14 -10.33 -14.46
C TYR A 200 3.66 -9.32 -15.50
N LYS A 201 4.42 -8.24 -15.73
CA LYS A 201 4.05 -7.17 -16.68
C LYS A 201 2.63 -6.65 -16.38
N THR A 202 1.74 -6.74 -17.38
CA THR A 202 0.34 -6.31 -17.28
C THR A 202 -0.51 -7.13 -16.31
N ASP A 203 -0.04 -8.31 -15.87
CA ASP A 203 -0.74 -9.15 -14.92
C ASP A 203 -0.47 -8.77 -13.46
N PHE A 204 0.38 -7.75 -13.21
CA PHE A 204 0.59 -7.09 -11.93
C PHE A 204 -0.01 -5.70 -11.93
N PHE A 205 -0.96 -5.46 -11.01
CA PHE A 205 -1.56 -4.16 -10.77
C PHE A 205 -1.22 -3.68 -9.36
N ASN A 206 -0.73 -2.46 -9.20
CA ASN A 206 -0.42 -1.94 -7.87
C ASN A 206 -1.11 -0.60 -7.57
N ILE A 207 -1.47 -0.44 -6.30
CA ILE A 207 -2.16 0.72 -5.76
C ILE A 207 -1.31 1.31 -4.63
N ALA A 208 -0.88 2.57 -4.78
CA ALA A 208 -0.33 3.30 -3.64
C ALA A 208 -1.45 3.85 -2.75
N PHE A 209 -1.17 3.96 -1.45
CA PHE A 209 -2.01 4.71 -0.53
C PHE A 209 -1.24 5.94 -0.06
N ASP A 210 -1.88 7.09 -0.14
CA ASP A 210 -1.28 8.39 0.16
C ASP A 210 -2.18 9.20 1.11
N THR A 211 -1.58 10.08 1.92
CA THR A 211 -2.28 10.92 2.89
C THR A 211 -1.62 12.29 3.00
N TYR A 212 -2.44 13.30 3.33
CA TYR A 212 -2.00 14.69 3.41
C TYR A 212 -1.74 15.15 4.84
N GLU A 213 -2.61 14.79 5.78
CA GLU A 213 -2.55 15.25 7.16
C GLU A 213 -3.13 14.20 8.12
N GLY A 214 -2.90 14.39 9.42
CA GLY A 214 -3.44 13.51 10.45
C GLY A 214 -2.33 12.92 11.33
N LYS A 215 -2.57 11.73 11.87
CA LYS A 215 -1.63 11.03 12.76
C LYS A 215 -1.31 9.64 12.24
N VAL A 216 -0.09 9.19 12.54
CA VAL A 216 0.38 7.84 12.24
C VAL A 216 1.13 7.26 13.43
N ASN A 217 1.09 5.94 13.60
CA ASN A 217 1.99 5.24 14.50
C ASN A 217 3.30 4.92 13.79
N THR A 218 4.42 5.14 14.48
CA THR A 218 5.74 4.68 14.08
C THR A 218 6.47 4.07 15.27
N ILE A 219 7.61 3.44 15.01
CA ILE A 219 8.48 2.93 16.04
C ILE A 219 9.37 4.08 16.53
N SER A 220 9.34 4.36 17.82
CA SER A 220 10.27 5.26 18.50
C SER A 220 11.31 4.41 19.25
N VAL A 221 12.57 4.76 19.11
CA VAL A 221 13.67 4.13 19.84
C VAL A 221 14.08 5.05 20.97
N ASN A 222 14.03 4.56 22.21
CA ASN A 222 14.41 5.27 23.41
C ASN A 222 15.94 5.27 23.61
N ASP A 223 16.45 6.14 24.46
CA ASP A 223 17.89 6.26 24.75
C ASP A 223 18.50 5.00 25.35
N ASP A 224 17.69 4.16 26.02
CA ASP A 224 18.11 2.88 26.58
C ASP A 224 18.09 1.71 25.57
N GLY A 225 17.77 2.00 24.28
CA GLY A 225 17.69 1.01 23.21
C GLY A 225 16.36 0.25 23.16
N THR A 226 15.44 0.48 24.08
CA THR A 226 14.07 -0.04 23.97
C THR A 226 13.29 0.67 22.86
N SER A 227 12.24 0.04 22.36
CA SER A 227 11.41 0.66 21.33
C SER A 227 9.93 0.48 21.62
N GLU A 228 9.16 1.49 21.32
CA GLU A 228 7.72 1.51 21.48
C GLU A 228 7.02 2.04 20.22
N VAL A 229 5.72 1.77 20.11
CA VAL A 229 4.88 2.34 19.05
C VAL A 229 4.28 3.64 19.55
N THR A 230 4.59 4.73 18.87
CA THR A 230 4.19 6.09 19.27
C THR A 230 3.43 6.78 18.13
N ALA A 231 2.36 7.52 18.48
CA ALA A 231 1.61 8.31 17.52
C ALA A 231 2.27 9.67 17.27
N HIS A 232 2.50 9.99 16.00
CA HIS A 232 3.08 11.25 15.55
C HIS A 232 2.11 12.03 14.67
N GLN A 233 2.14 13.36 14.79
CA GLN A 233 1.43 14.26 13.89
C GLN A 233 2.20 14.38 12.58
N LEU A 234 1.51 14.18 11.45
CA LEU A 234 2.10 14.38 10.12
C LEU A 234 2.33 15.87 9.85
N GLU A 235 3.47 16.17 9.24
CA GLU A 235 3.71 17.47 8.63
C GLU A 235 2.98 17.53 7.29
N THR A 236 2.20 18.58 7.09
CA THR A 236 1.43 18.79 5.87
C THR A 236 2.37 19.19 4.73
N PRO A 237 2.51 18.41 3.65
CA PRO A 237 3.40 18.75 2.56
C PRO A 237 2.88 19.98 1.79
N ALA A 238 3.77 20.97 1.60
CA ALA A 238 3.45 22.21 0.86
C ALA A 238 3.45 22.01 -0.67
N THR A 239 4.14 20.99 -1.16
CA THR A 239 4.35 20.69 -2.59
C THR A 239 4.20 19.20 -2.86
N GLY A 240 4.34 18.81 -4.11
CA GLY A 240 4.22 17.41 -4.54
C GLY A 240 2.81 17.02 -4.94
N PHE A 241 2.68 15.76 -5.36
CA PHE A 241 1.37 15.20 -5.75
C PHE A 241 0.41 15.17 -4.57
N THR A 242 0.87 14.82 -3.36
CA THR A 242 0.05 14.80 -2.15
C THR A 242 -0.61 16.15 -1.88
N ALA A 243 0.16 17.26 -1.99
CA ALA A 243 -0.37 18.61 -1.82
C ALA A 243 -1.39 19.00 -2.93
N LEU A 244 -1.22 18.45 -4.15
CA LEU A 244 -2.17 18.63 -5.23
C LEU A 244 -3.43 17.80 -5.02
N PHE A 245 -3.30 16.55 -4.59
CA PHE A 245 -4.43 15.65 -4.29
C PHE A 245 -5.32 16.20 -3.17
N ALA A 246 -4.73 16.86 -2.17
CA ALA A 246 -5.46 17.51 -1.09
C ALA A 246 -6.39 18.65 -1.54
N LYS A 247 -6.19 19.17 -2.77
CA LYS A 247 -7.04 20.20 -3.41
C LYS A 247 -8.14 19.62 -4.29
N ALA A 248 -8.21 18.28 -4.42
CA ALA A 248 -9.25 17.61 -5.20
C ALA A 248 -10.64 17.83 -4.57
N ARG A 249 -11.69 17.66 -5.38
CA ARG A 249 -13.08 17.81 -4.93
C ARG A 249 -13.52 16.79 -3.88
N TYR A 250 -12.86 15.62 -3.85
CA TYR A 250 -13.10 14.56 -2.87
C TYR A 250 -11.93 14.51 -1.88
N ASP A 251 -12.22 14.44 -0.61
CA ASP A 251 -11.18 14.26 0.42
C ASP A 251 -10.59 12.84 0.39
N ASN A 252 -11.39 11.85 0.00
CA ASN A 252 -10.95 10.45 -0.10
C ASN A 252 -11.38 9.89 -1.44
N PHE A 253 -10.43 9.42 -2.25
CA PHE A 253 -10.73 8.96 -3.60
C PHE A 253 -9.77 7.86 -4.08
N PHE A 254 -10.26 7.09 -5.06
CA PHE A 254 -9.49 6.20 -5.92
C PHE A 254 -9.27 6.86 -7.28
N ILE A 255 -8.08 6.73 -7.86
CA ILE A 255 -7.74 7.22 -9.19
C ILE A 255 -6.80 6.27 -9.92
N ASP A 256 -7.09 5.94 -11.21
CA ASP A 256 -6.26 5.14 -12.12
C ASP A 256 -5.44 6.06 -13.03
N PHE A 257 -4.13 5.84 -13.11
CA PHE A 257 -3.18 6.65 -13.89
C PHE A 257 -2.63 5.93 -15.14
N ARG A 258 -3.06 4.73 -15.47
CA ARG A 258 -2.49 3.93 -16.57
C ARG A 258 -2.72 4.53 -17.96
N ASN A 259 -3.80 5.26 -18.17
CA ASN A 259 -4.03 5.97 -19.41
C ASN A 259 -3.28 7.30 -19.46
N ILE A 260 -2.97 7.79 -20.67
CA ILE A 260 -2.33 9.09 -20.86
C ILE A 260 -3.17 10.19 -20.19
N ASN A 261 -2.51 10.98 -19.34
CA ASN A 261 -3.14 12.00 -18.53
C ASN A 261 -2.12 13.13 -18.22
N PRO A 262 -2.53 14.29 -17.63
CA PRO A 262 -1.62 15.40 -17.36
C PRO A 262 -0.50 15.12 -16.35
N PHE A 263 -0.51 13.98 -15.66
CA PHE A 263 0.56 13.53 -14.77
C PHE A 263 1.58 12.65 -15.48
N SER A 264 1.27 12.15 -16.70
CA SER A 264 2.12 11.18 -17.40
C SER A 264 3.54 11.71 -17.60
N GLY A 265 4.54 10.95 -17.17
CA GLY A 265 5.97 11.29 -17.26
C GLY A 265 6.44 12.36 -16.26
N VAL A 266 5.56 12.96 -15.47
CA VAL A 266 5.92 13.96 -14.47
C VAL A 266 6.48 13.25 -13.23
N LYS A 267 7.69 13.63 -12.81
CA LYS A 267 8.29 13.20 -11.53
C LYS A 267 7.92 14.21 -10.45
N ASP A 268 7.32 13.75 -9.39
CA ASP A 268 7.02 14.53 -8.18
C ASP A 268 6.94 13.59 -6.99
N SER A 269 6.52 14.03 -5.81
CA SER A 269 6.52 13.23 -4.60
C SER A 269 5.14 12.97 -4.02
N ILE A 270 5.00 11.82 -3.36
CA ILE A 270 3.92 11.49 -2.42
C ILE A 270 4.46 11.32 -1.01
N THR A 271 3.56 11.25 -0.01
CA THR A 271 3.93 11.03 1.38
C THR A 271 4.63 9.68 1.56
N ASN A 272 5.67 9.68 2.39
CA ASN A 272 6.41 8.48 2.78
C ASN A 272 6.84 8.57 4.23
N ILE A 273 6.29 7.73 5.08
CA ILE A 273 6.61 7.63 6.49
C ILE A 273 7.27 6.28 6.75
N TRP A 274 8.51 6.32 7.21
CA TRP A 274 9.26 5.12 7.56
C TRP A 274 8.63 4.36 8.74
N ALA A 275 9.03 3.13 8.93
CA ALA A 275 8.63 2.37 10.12
C ALA A 275 9.06 3.06 11.42
N ASP A 276 10.21 3.72 11.42
CA ASP A 276 10.70 4.61 12.47
C ASP A 276 10.44 6.09 12.11
N TRP A 277 10.26 6.94 13.11
CA TRP A 277 9.98 8.37 12.91
C TRP A 277 11.23 9.13 12.47
N ARG A 278 11.36 9.36 11.19
CA ARG A 278 12.49 10.10 10.58
C ARG A 278 12.13 10.74 9.25
N ALA A 279 12.80 11.86 8.93
CA ALA A 279 12.78 12.43 7.58
C ALA A 279 13.61 11.57 6.58
N PRO A 280 13.35 11.64 5.25
CA PRO A 280 12.34 12.49 4.62
C PRO A 280 10.93 11.87 4.65
N TYR A 281 9.91 12.74 4.62
CA TYR A 281 8.50 12.35 4.54
C TYR A 281 7.95 12.39 3.10
N ALA A 282 8.81 12.30 2.12
CA ALA A 282 8.45 12.36 0.71
C ALA A 282 9.17 11.29 -0.11
N MET A 283 8.44 10.64 -0.99
CA MET A 283 8.94 9.63 -1.92
C MET A 283 8.75 10.11 -3.35
N PRO A 284 9.84 10.23 -4.16
CA PRO A 284 9.72 10.60 -5.56
C PRO A 284 9.11 9.45 -6.38
N ILE A 285 8.09 9.79 -7.18
CA ILE A 285 7.41 8.85 -8.08
C ILE A 285 7.11 9.48 -9.44
N ARG A 286 6.80 8.61 -10.41
CA ARG A 286 6.04 8.95 -11.62
C ARG A 286 4.76 8.13 -11.60
N VAL A 287 3.61 8.80 -11.42
CA VAL A 287 2.31 8.10 -11.46
C VAL A 287 2.10 7.47 -12.84
N GLY A 288 1.45 6.31 -12.88
CA GLY A 288 1.32 5.51 -14.11
C GLY A 288 2.56 4.67 -14.46
N ASN A 289 3.76 5.05 -13.96
CA ASN A 289 4.99 4.25 -14.09
C ASN A 289 5.24 3.42 -12.83
N ASP A 290 5.30 4.09 -11.67
CA ASP A 290 5.57 3.44 -10.39
C ASP A 290 4.33 2.78 -9.81
N PHE A 291 3.16 3.41 -9.99
CA PHE A 291 1.87 2.88 -9.53
C PHE A 291 0.82 3.02 -10.61
N ASP A 292 -0.01 1.99 -10.78
CA ASP A 292 -1.16 2.02 -11.69
C ASP A 292 -2.26 2.92 -11.16
N ALA A 293 -2.47 2.91 -9.85
CA ALA A 293 -3.52 3.69 -9.19
C ALA A 293 -3.05 4.23 -7.84
N ILE A 294 -3.79 5.22 -7.33
CA ILE A 294 -3.62 5.75 -5.99
C ILE A 294 -4.98 5.79 -5.29
N ILE A 295 -4.98 5.37 -4.03
CA ILE A 295 -6.02 5.70 -3.05
C ILE A 295 -5.48 6.81 -2.18
N PHE A 296 -6.14 7.97 -2.22
CA PHE A 296 -5.83 9.12 -1.41
C PHE A 296 -6.83 9.27 -0.28
N ILE A 297 -6.34 9.44 0.94
CA ILE A 297 -7.13 9.68 2.15
C ILE A 297 -6.56 10.92 2.82
N LYS A 298 -7.29 12.03 2.77
CA LYS A 298 -6.78 13.34 3.15
C LYS A 298 -6.41 13.43 4.62
N ASN A 299 -7.28 12.96 5.50
CA ASN A 299 -7.10 12.98 6.94
C ASN A 299 -7.01 11.56 7.48
N THR A 300 -5.96 11.26 8.21
CA THR A 300 -5.72 9.94 8.78
C THR A 300 -5.54 9.97 10.29
N THR A 301 -5.80 8.84 10.92
CA THR A 301 -5.59 8.60 12.35
C THR A 301 -4.55 7.50 12.55
N ALA A 302 -3.86 7.55 13.67
CA ALA A 302 -2.96 6.48 14.07
C ALA A 302 -3.72 5.16 14.22
N SER A 303 -3.12 4.06 13.78
CA SER A 303 -3.72 2.72 13.86
C SER A 303 -4.11 2.35 15.30
N LEU A 304 -5.24 1.67 15.46
CA LEU A 304 -5.76 1.26 16.77
C LEU A 304 -4.99 0.03 17.28
N PRO A 305 -4.31 0.13 18.45
CA PRO A 305 -3.61 -1.01 19.02
C PRO A 305 -4.57 -2.17 19.31
N LEU A 306 -4.08 -3.38 19.21
CA LEU A 306 -4.79 -4.58 19.66
C LEU A 306 -4.50 -4.78 21.17
N ASN A 307 -5.48 -4.50 22.00
CA ASN A 307 -5.42 -4.65 23.48
C ASN A 307 -5.74 -6.07 23.92
#